data_7625b9525f2585018f320937a1ba45a0
#
_entry.id   7625b9525f2585018f320937a1ba45a0
#
_cell.length_a   1.000
_cell.length_b   1.000
_cell.length_c   1.000
_cell.angle_alpha   90.00
_cell.angle_beta   90.00
_cell.angle_gamma   90.00
#
_symmetry.space_group_name_H-M   'P 1'
#
loop_
_entity.id
_entity.type
_entity.pdbx_description
1 polymer ?
#
loop_
_entity_poly.entity_id
_entity_poly.type
_entity_poly.pdbx_seq_one_letter_code
_entity_poly.pdbx_strand_id
1 'polypeptide(L)'
;MNSTDERLKNLPIQRVKNILLSPATEWPVIAAETTTPKNLYLKYIMSLAAIPAVAMFIGSSLVGYSAPFIGTFRMDVGTGIAQAILQYAMSLGMVWVMALIIDGLGPKFGSEKNFLQSLKLVTYAMTPAWVGGILYILPSLSLLVILASVYALYLLYIGLAPMKTPPAEKQASYFGVSLVCAILASLVMGVVTAALRPAPPMPAADASAKALQEAFIKQIEKTGNTINKQLEEAGKSK
;
A
#
# COMPACT_ATOMS: atom_id res chain seq x y z
N MET A 1 13.91 32.37 20.08
CA MET A 1 13.33 31.09 19.59
C MET A 1 14.23 30.00 20.13
N ASN A 2 13.68 29.10 20.95
CA ASN A 2 14.44 28.13 21.72
C ASN A 2 14.97 26.98 20.83
N SER A 3 16.26 26.63 20.99
CA SER A 3 16.89 25.50 20.27
C SER A 3 16.19 24.14 20.48
N THR A 4 15.41 24.04 21.54
CA THR A 4 14.56 22.88 21.86
C THR A 4 13.34 22.79 20.95
N ASP A 5 12.73 23.91 20.57
CA ASP A 5 11.58 23.98 19.67
C ASP A 5 11.97 23.60 18.23
N GLU A 6 13.18 23.96 17.77
CA GLU A 6 13.68 23.53 16.47
C GLU A 6 14.02 22.04 16.42
N ARG A 7 14.52 21.46 17.50
CA ARG A 7 14.74 20.01 17.60
C ARG A 7 13.44 19.21 17.60
N LEU A 8 12.40 19.72 18.26
CA LEU A 8 11.08 19.07 18.27
C LEU A 8 10.37 19.17 16.93
N LYS A 9 10.54 20.25 16.16
CA LYS A 9 10.03 20.41 14.80
C LYS A 9 10.68 19.45 13.79
N ASN A 10 11.89 18.98 14.08
CA ASN A 10 12.65 18.06 13.21
C ASN A 10 12.42 16.57 13.54
N LEU A 11 11.58 16.24 14.51
CA LEU A 11 11.19 14.84 14.74
C LEU A 11 10.26 14.36 13.61
N PRO A 12 10.51 13.18 13.02
CA PRO A 12 9.66 12.62 11.96
C PRO A 12 8.18 12.59 12.35
N ILE A 13 7.88 12.31 13.62
CA ILE A 13 6.52 12.24 14.16
C ILE A 13 5.80 13.61 14.09
N GLN A 14 6.47 14.70 14.46
CA GLN A 14 5.88 16.03 14.41
C GLN A 14 5.61 16.46 12.96
N ARG A 15 6.53 16.14 12.04
CA ARG A 15 6.36 16.37 10.61
C ARG A 15 5.17 15.57 10.05
N VAL A 16 5.04 14.29 10.41
CA VAL A 16 3.90 13.45 10.04
C VAL A 16 2.59 14.08 10.54
N LYS A 17 2.53 14.48 11.81
CA LYS A 17 1.34 15.13 12.38
C LYS A 17 0.97 16.41 11.62
N ASN A 18 1.95 17.28 11.36
CA ASN A 18 1.71 18.58 10.72
C ASN A 18 1.22 18.42 9.29
N ILE A 19 1.85 17.54 8.49
CA ILE A 19 1.44 17.34 7.09
C ILE A 19 0.05 16.69 6.99
N LEU A 20 -0.32 15.85 7.95
CA LEU A 20 -1.64 15.20 7.99
C LEU A 20 -2.76 16.15 8.46
N LEU A 21 -2.49 17.01 9.43
CA LEU A 21 -3.53 17.83 10.07
C LEU A 21 -3.57 19.28 9.57
N SER A 22 -2.45 19.82 9.10
CA SER A 22 -2.33 21.22 8.70
C SER A 22 -1.44 21.36 7.45
N PRO A 23 -1.79 20.68 6.34
CA PRO A 23 -0.92 20.62 5.16
C PRO A 23 -0.69 21.98 4.52
N ALA A 24 -1.70 22.86 4.50
CA ALA A 24 -1.60 24.17 3.88
C ALA A 24 -0.49 25.06 4.49
N THR A 25 -0.30 24.96 5.81
CA THR A 25 0.75 25.68 6.54
C THR A 25 2.08 24.96 6.52
N GLU A 26 2.07 23.64 6.40
CA GLU A 26 3.28 22.83 6.44
C GLU A 26 4.04 22.81 5.11
N TRP A 27 3.36 22.84 3.97
CA TRP A 27 3.99 22.82 2.66
C TRP A 27 4.98 23.98 2.42
N PRO A 28 4.66 25.25 2.75
CA PRO A 28 5.64 26.34 2.66
C PRO A 28 6.87 26.13 3.54
N VAL A 29 6.71 25.56 4.74
CA VAL A 29 7.83 25.22 5.63
C VAL A 29 8.72 24.15 5.02
N ILE A 30 8.12 23.10 4.45
CA ILE A 30 8.83 22.03 3.75
C ILE A 30 9.58 22.60 2.52
N ALA A 31 8.97 23.51 1.76
CA ALA A 31 9.59 24.11 0.60
C ALA A 31 10.87 24.88 0.96
N ALA A 32 10.84 25.64 2.05
CA ALA A 32 11.97 26.44 2.53
C ALA A 32 13.05 25.63 3.25
N GLU A 33 12.75 24.39 3.70
CA GLU A 33 13.69 23.57 4.45
C GLU A 33 14.85 23.08 3.59
N THR A 34 16.08 23.20 4.11
CA THR A 34 17.27 22.62 3.48
C THR A 34 17.47 21.19 3.96
N THR A 35 17.52 20.25 3.01
CA THR A 35 17.79 18.83 3.29
C THR A 35 18.56 18.21 2.12
N THR A 36 18.91 16.95 2.23
CA THR A 36 19.51 16.17 1.15
C THR A 36 18.67 14.94 0.85
N PRO A 37 18.69 14.40 -0.38
CA PRO A 37 17.98 13.16 -0.70
C PRO A 37 18.34 12.03 0.26
N LYS A 38 19.61 11.89 0.64
CA LYS A 38 20.09 10.88 1.60
C LYS A 38 19.41 11.04 2.96
N ASN A 39 19.39 12.27 3.50
CA ASN A 39 18.77 12.52 4.81
C ASN A 39 17.25 12.25 4.78
N LEU A 40 16.58 12.64 3.70
CA LEU A 40 15.16 12.41 3.52
C LEU A 40 14.85 10.90 3.49
N TYR A 41 15.66 10.11 2.75
CA TYR A 41 15.55 8.67 2.73
C TYR A 41 15.76 8.05 4.10
N LEU A 42 16.90 8.29 4.72
CA LEU A 42 17.29 7.62 5.98
C LEU A 42 16.40 7.99 7.16
N LYS A 43 15.97 9.27 7.23
CA LYS A 43 15.26 9.77 8.42
C LYS A 43 13.74 9.72 8.29
N TYR A 44 13.19 9.66 7.07
CA TYR A 44 11.75 9.75 6.86
C TYR A 44 11.21 8.60 6.00
N ILE A 45 11.68 8.46 4.75
CA ILE A 45 11.10 7.52 3.80
C ILE A 45 11.24 6.08 4.28
N MET A 46 12.46 5.66 4.66
CA MET A 46 12.71 4.27 5.09
C MET A 46 11.88 3.88 6.32
N SER A 47 11.74 4.80 7.27
CA SER A 47 10.98 4.54 8.49
C SER A 47 9.48 4.40 8.23
N LEU A 48 8.89 5.31 7.42
CA LEU A 48 7.45 5.31 7.16
C LEU A 48 7.05 4.22 6.15
N ALA A 49 7.85 4.01 5.12
CA ALA A 49 7.58 2.98 4.11
C ALA A 49 7.66 1.55 4.69
N ALA A 50 8.33 1.34 5.82
CA ALA A 50 8.34 0.07 6.52
C ALA A 50 6.98 -0.28 7.16
N ILE A 51 6.16 0.72 7.52
CA ILE A 51 4.87 0.50 8.19
C ILE A 51 3.95 -0.42 7.37
N PRO A 52 3.60 -0.10 6.10
CA PRO A 52 2.73 -0.96 5.32
C PRO A 52 3.34 -2.34 5.02
N ALA A 53 4.66 -2.43 4.85
CA ALA A 53 5.33 -3.70 4.57
C ALA A 53 5.25 -4.66 5.78
N VAL A 54 5.53 -4.16 6.99
CA VAL A 54 5.40 -4.92 8.23
C VAL A 54 3.95 -5.25 8.54
N ALA A 55 3.04 -4.28 8.37
CA ALA A 55 1.62 -4.48 8.60
C ALA A 55 1.04 -5.55 7.66
N MET A 56 1.43 -5.54 6.39
CA MET A 56 1.00 -6.55 5.41
C MET A 56 1.53 -7.94 5.76
N PHE A 57 2.78 -8.06 6.21
CA PHE A 57 3.33 -9.33 6.69
C PHE A 57 2.52 -9.86 7.87
N ILE A 58 2.26 -9.04 8.89
CA ILE A 58 1.45 -9.43 10.04
C ILE A 58 0.05 -9.84 9.59
N GLY A 59 -0.60 -9.03 8.75
CA GLY A 59 -1.95 -9.29 8.27
C GLY A 59 -2.06 -10.57 7.46
N SER A 60 -1.13 -10.82 6.53
CA SER A 60 -1.20 -11.99 5.65
C SER A 60 -0.72 -13.29 6.28
N SER A 61 0.33 -13.25 7.12
CA SER A 61 0.97 -14.44 7.64
C SER A 61 0.52 -14.80 9.07
N LEU A 62 0.23 -13.80 9.91
CA LEU A 62 -0.15 -14.05 11.32
C LEU A 62 -1.67 -13.99 11.51
N VAL A 63 -2.35 -12.96 11.01
CA VAL A 63 -3.81 -12.84 11.11
C VAL A 63 -4.49 -13.74 10.08
N GLY A 64 -4.16 -13.59 8.80
CA GLY A 64 -4.74 -14.34 7.68
C GLY A 64 -6.00 -13.70 7.11
N TYR A 65 -6.41 -14.20 5.95
CA TYR A 65 -7.62 -13.80 5.25
C TYR A 65 -8.73 -14.79 5.57
N SER A 66 -9.81 -14.33 6.16
CA SER A 66 -10.98 -15.16 6.45
C SER A 66 -11.99 -15.02 5.32
N ALA A 67 -12.35 -16.14 4.69
CA ALA A 67 -13.44 -16.20 3.73
C ALA A 67 -14.63 -16.95 4.33
N PRO A 68 -15.87 -16.42 4.22
CA PRO A 68 -17.07 -17.11 4.68
C PRO A 68 -17.14 -18.52 4.06
N PHE A 69 -17.44 -19.53 4.89
CA PHE A 69 -17.58 -20.93 4.51
C PHE A 69 -16.33 -21.71 4.10
N ILE A 70 -15.16 -21.01 3.90
CA ILE A 70 -13.93 -21.64 3.41
C ILE A 70 -12.86 -21.69 4.53
N GLY A 71 -12.97 -20.80 5.52
CA GLY A 71 -12.02 -20.74 6.65
C GLY A 71 -10.99 -19.60 6.52
N THR A 72 -9.93 -19.68 7.33
CA THR A 72 -8.87 -18.67 7.36
C THR A 72 -7.63 -19.19 6.64
N PHE A 73 -7.21 -18.47 5.61
CA PHE A 73 -5.98 -18.73 4.86
C PHE A 73 -4.86 -17.84 5.38
N ARG A 74 -3.72 -18.42 5.67
CA ARG A 74 -2.51 -17.71 6.09
C ARG A 74 -1.41 -17.98 5.09
N MET A 75 -0.65 -16.91 4.76
CA MET A 75 0.56 -17.06 3.97
C MET A 75 1.65 -17.69 4.85
N ASP A 76 2.45 -18.58 4.26
CA ASP A 76 3.65 -19.08 4.92
C ASP A 76 4.56 -17.94 5.36
N VAL A 77 5.16 -18.06 6.55
CA VAL A 77 5.97 -17.01 7.16
C VAL A 77 7.17 -16.62 6.27
N GLY A 78 7.85 -17.60 5.68
CA GLY A 78 8.99 -17.35 4.79
C GLY A 78 8.57 -16.56 3.55
N THR A 79 7.47 -16.97 2.90
CA THR A 79 6.89 -16.28 1.75
C THR A 79 6.41 -14.88 2.12
N GLY A 80 5.79 -14.73 3.30
CA GLY A 80 5.33 -13.43 3.80
C GLY A 80 6.46 -12.44 4.04
N ILE A 81 7.58 -12.90 4.63
CA ILE A 81 8.78 -12.08 4.84
C ILE A 81 9.37 -11.65 3.49
N ALA A 82 9.54 -12.61 2.55
CA ALA A 82 10.08 -12.31 1.23
C ALA A 82 9.22 -11.27 0.49
N GLN A 83 7.89 -11.40 0.58
CA GLN A 83 6.97 -10.44 -0.01
C GLN A 83 7.03 -9.06 0.67
N ALA A 84 7.16 -9.01 1.99
CA ALA A 84 7.30 -7.74 2.72
C ALA A 84 8.60 -7.01 2.33
N ILE A 85 9.71 -7.71 2.22
CA ILE A 85 10.99 -7.16 1.76
C ILE A 85 10.87 -6.63 0.32
N LEU A 86 10.28 -7.42 -0.58
CA LEU A 86 10.06 -7.01 -1.96
C LEU A 86 9.17 -5.76 -2.02
N GLN A 87 8.05 -5.74 -1.31
CA GLN A 87 7.13 -4.60 -1.25
C GLN A 87 7.82 -3.35 -0.70
N TYR A 88 8.62 -3.50 0.35
CA TYR A 88 9.40 -2.41 0.93
C TYR A 88 10.40 -1.83 -0.08
N ALA A 89 11.20 -2.68 -0.73
CA ALA A 89 12.17 -2.25 -1.73
C ALA A 89 11.49 -1.54 -2.91
N MET A 90 10.37 -2.10 -3.41
CA MET A 90 9.59 -1.50 -4.50
C MET A 90 8.98 -0.15 -4.10
N SER A 91 8.52 0.01 -2.86
CA SER A 91 7.99 1.29 -2.38
C SER A 91 9.06 2.37 -2.33
N LEU A 92 10.29 2.03 -1.89
CA LEU A 92 11.43 2.95 -1.90
C LEU A 92 11.80 3.38 -3.33
N GLY A 93 11.84 2.43 -4.27
CA GLY A 93 12.09 2.71 -5.69
C GLY A 93 11.00 3.59 -6.31
N MET A 94 9.74 3.34 -5.98
CA MET A 94 8.61 4.09 -6.53
C MET A 94 8.65 5.58 -6.14
N VAL A 95 9.12 5.92 -4.94
CA VAL A 95 9.30 7.32 -4.53
C VAL A 95 10.30 8.04 -5.46
N TRP A 96 11.39 7.38 -5.83
CA TRP A 96 12.37 7.93 -6.81
C TRP A 96 11.73 8.11 -8.19
N VAL A 97 11.06 7.09 -8.68
CA VAL A 97 10.40 7.12 -9.99
C VAL A 97 9.39 8.26 -10.06
N MET A 98 8.57 8.41 -9.04
CA MET A 98 7.60 9.51 -8.96
C MET A 98 8.25 10.88 -8.90
N ALA A 99 9.33 11.03 -8.13
CA ALA A 99 10.07 12.28 -8.07
C ALA A 99 10.69 12.65 -9.42
N LEU A 100 11.23 11.66 -10.15
CA LEU A 100 11.78 11.86 -11.50
C LEU A 100 10.68 12.23 -12.50
N ILE A 101 9.50 11.62 -12.44
CA ILE A 101 8.36 11.95 -13.29
C ILE A 101 7.95 13.42 -13.08
N ILE A 102 7.71 13.80 -11.81
CA ILE A 102 7.33 15.18 -11.48
C ILE A 102 8.42 16.15 -11.90
N ASP A 103 9.67 15.87 -11.62
CA ASP A 103 10.77 16.76 -12.00
C ASP A 103 10.93 16.89 -13.51
N GLY A 104 10.84 15.78 -14.24
CA GLY A 104 10.94 15.76 -15.70
C GLY A 104 9.79 16.47 -16.42
N LEU A 105 8.59 16.44 -15.84
CA LEU A 105 7.43 17.16 -16.38
C LEU A 105 7.47 18.67 -16.07
N GLY A 106 8.16 19.09 -15.01
CA GLY A 106 8.19 20.48 -14.55
C GLY A 106 8.33 21.53 -15.67
N PRO A 107 9.36 21.46 -16.56
CA PRO A 107 9.55 22.46 -17.62
C PRO A 107 8.38 22.58 -18.59
N LYS A 108 7.66 21.48 -18.86
CA LYS A 108 6.48 21.51 -19.75
C LYS A 108 5.31 22.30 -19.15
N PHE A 109 5.28 22.40 -17.82
CA PHE A 109 4.24 23.13 -17.08
C PHE A 109 4.72 24.45 -16.50
N GLY A 110 5.88 24.97 -16.93
CA GLY A 110 6.40 26.27 -16.50
C GLY A 110 7.03 26.25 -15.10
N SER A 111 7.44 25.08 -14.64
CA SER A 111 8.14 24.86 -13.38
C SER A 111 9.60 24.53 -13.63
N GLU A 112 10.49 24.96 -12.75
CA GLU A 112 11.91 24.64 -12.85
C GLU A 112 12.21 23.18 -12.46
N LYS A 113 13.27 22.62 -13.08
CA LYS A 113 13.82 21.35 -12.63
C LYS A 113 14.46 21.53 -11.27
N ASN A 114 13.95 20.81 -10.30
CA ASN A 114 14.52 20.71 -8.96
C ASN A 114 14.12 19.35 -8.37
N PHE A 115 14.98 18.37 -8.58
CA PHE A 115 14.73 17.00 -8.12
C PHE A 115 14.49 16.91 -6.62
N LEU A 116 15.22 17.68 -5.81
CA LEU A 116 15.05 17.66 -4.36
C LEU A 116 13.65 18.12 -3.95
N GLN A 117 13.13 19.18 -4.58
CA GLN A 117 11.76 19.66 -4.32
C GLN A 117 10.71 18.63 -4.78
N SER A 118 10.95 18.00 -5.93
CA SER A 118 10.07 16.92 -6.41
C SER A 118 10.10 15.70 -5.47
N LEU A 119 11.27 15.34 -4.96
CA LEU A 119 11.41 14.24 -3.99
C LEU A 119 10.73 14.56 -2.66
N LYS A 120 10.89 15.79 -2.13
CA LYS A 120 10.18 16.23 -0.93
C LYS A 120 8.67 16.18 -1.14
N LEU A 121 8.18 16.69 -2.27
CA LEU A 121 6.76 16.69 -2.62
C LEU A 121 6.19 15.27 -2.57
N VAL A 122 6.79 14.31 -3.28
CA VAL A 122 6.33 12.92 -3.28
C VAL A 122 6.41 12.31 -1.88
N THR A 123 7.52 12.50 -1.19
CA THR A 123 7.76 11.93 0.14
C THR A 123 6.68 12.33 1.13
N TYR A 124 6.41 13.62 1.25
CA TYR A 124 5.46 14.12 2.23
C TYR A 124 4.01 13.91 1.79
N ALA A 125 3.74 13.91 0.48
CA ALA A 125 2.42 13.54 -0.03
C ALA A 125 2.07 12.07 0.23
N MET A 126 3.04 11.15 0.22
CA MET A 126 2.82 9.73 0.49
C MET A 126 2.62 9.40 1.98
N THR A 127 2.84 10.34 2.88
CA THR A 127 2.71 10.13 4.33
C THR A 127 1.38 9.49 4.75
N PRO A 128 0.20 9.96 4.29
CA PRO A 128 -1.08 9.34 4.68
C PRO A 128 -1.17 7.87 4.24
N ALA A 129 -0.68 7.54 3.04
CA ALA A 129 -0.71 6.18 2.52
C ALA A 129 0.17 5.24 3.35
N TRP A 130 1.35 5.69 3.79
CA TRP A 130 2.24 4.91 4.66
C TRP A 130 1.65 4.73 6.05
N VAL A 131 1.15 5.80 6.67
CA VAL A 131 0.52 5.73 8.00
C VAL A 131 -0.76 4.90 7.94
N GLY A 132 -1.61 5.12 6.93
CA GLY A 132 -2.81 4.32 6.71
C GLY A 132 -2.53 2.85 6.41
N GLY A 133 -1.35 2.55 5.90
CA GLY A 133 -0.89 1.18 5.65
C GLY A 133 -0.82 0.29 6.89
N ILE A 134 -0.85 0.86 8.10
CA ILE A 134 -0.98 0.08 9.35
C ILE A 134 -2.26 -0.76 9.37
N LEU A 135 -3.31 -0.33 8.67
CA LEU A 135 -4.58 -1.05 8.56
C LEU A 135 -4.45 -2.39 7.83
N TYR A 136 -3.35 -2.63 7.11
CA TYR A 136 -3.07 -3.94 6.52
C TYR A 136 -2.84 -5.06 7.55
N ILE A 137 -2.65 -4.73 8.84
CA ILE A 137 -2.63 -5.73 9.93
C ILE A 137 -3.96 -6.49 9.97
N LEU A 138 -5.07 -5.81 9.69
CA LEU A 138 -6.39 -6.41 9.63
C LEU A 138 -6.87 -6.41 8.17
N PRO A 139 -6.78 -7.56 7.45
CA PRO A 139 -7.14 -7.62 6.03
C PRO A 139 -8.56 -7.12 5.72
N SER A 140 -9.50 -7.24 6.65
CA SER A 140 -10.86 -6.71 6.55
C SER A 140 -10.92 -5.17 6.46
N LEU A 141 -9.91 -4.48 6.97
CA LEU A 141 -9.82 -3.01 6.97
C LEU A 141 -9.00 -2.46 5.80
N SER A 142 -8.45 -3.32 4.94
CA SER A 142 -7.58 -2.92 3.83
C SER A 142 -8.24 -1.91 2.87
N LEU A 143 -9.56 -1.95 2.72
CA LEU A 143 -10.30 -0.98 1.91
C LEU A 143 -10.19 0.47 2.44
N LEU A 144 -10.01 0.65 3.75
CA LEU A 144 -9.84 1.98 4.34
C LEU A 144 -8.50 2.63 3.94
N VAL A 145 -7.52 1.83 3.51
CA VAL A 145 -6.25 2.36 2.98
C VAL A 145 -6.47 3.16 1.70
N ILE A 146 -7.53 2.87 0.94
CA ILE A 146 -7.91 3.65 -0.24
C ILE A 146 -8.18 5.11 0.15
N LEU A 147 -8.86 5.36 1.27
CA LEU A 147 -9.13 6.73 1.75
C LEU A 147 -7.82 7.46 2.08
N ALA A 148 -6.87 6.78 2.71
CA ALA A 148 -5.54 7.35 2.97
C ALA A 148 -4.78 7.65 1.67
N SER A 149 -4.94 6.81 0.64
CA SER A 149 -4.34 7.02 -0.68
C SER A 149 -4.97 8.19 -1.43
N VAL A 150 -6.30 8.35 -1.35
CA VAL A 150 -6.99 9.52 -1.91
C VAL A 150 -6.51 10.81 -1.21
N TYR A 151 -6.34 10.77 0.10
CA TYR A 151 -5.78 11.90 0.83
C TYR A 151 -4.32 12.20 0.43
N ALA A 152 -3.52 11.18 0.12
CA ALA A 152 -2.17 11.38 -0.41
C ALA A 152 -2.19 12.11 -1.76
N LEU A 153 -3.15 11.81 -2.66
CA LEU A 153 -3.34 12.55 -3.92
C LEU A 153 -3.72 14.01 -3.68
N TYR A 154 -4.60 14.26 -2.72
CA TYR A 154 -4.94 15.63 -2.32
C TYR A 154 -3.69 16.39 -1.82
N LEU A 155 -2.87 15.78 -0.96
CA LEU A 155 -1.62 16.38 -0.49
C LEU A 155 -0.65 16.65 -1.65
N LEU A 156 -0.55 15.73 -2.61
CA LEU A 156 0.27 15.92 -3.80
C LEU A 156 -0.19 17.12 -4.61
N TYR A 157 -1.51 17.29 -4.81
CA TYR A 157 -2.09 18.42 -5.56
C TYR A 157 -1.81 19.76 -4.88
N ILE A 158 -2.09 19.89 -3.59
CA ILE A 158 -1.89 21.16 -2.88
C ILE A 158 -0.41 21.48 -2.62
N GLY A 159 0.44 20.45 -2.51
CA GLY A 159 1.88 20.60 -2.36
C GLY A 159 2.59 21.04 -3.65
N LEU A 160 1.98 20.82 -4.82
CA LEU A 160 2.59 21.11 -6.10
C LEU A 160 2.88 22.62 -6.26
N ALA A 161 1.96 23.50 -5.84
CA ALA A 161 2.13 24.95 -5.93
C ALA A 161 3.33 25.45 -5.11
N PRO A 162 3.46 25.22 -3.81
CA PRO A 162 4.58 25.71 -3.02
C PRO A 162 5.91 25.01 -3.33
N MET A 163 5.89 23.77 -3.83
CA MET A 163 7.10 22.99 -4.08
C MET A 163 7.68 23.15 -5.47
N LYS A 164 6.82 23.34 -6.49
CA LYS A 164 7.22 23.40 -7.90
C LYS A 164 6.84 24.73 -8.58
N THR A 165 6.05 25.56 -7.93
CA THR A 165 5.66 26.91 -8.38
C THR A 165 5.22 27.00 -9.85
N PRO A 166 4.37 26.09 -10.36
CA PRO A 166 3.83 26.23 -11.70
C PRO A 166 2.87 27.42 -11.78
N PRO A 167 2.66 28.04 -12.97
CA PRO A 167 1.57 28.97 -13.18
C PRO A 167 0.22 28.37 -12.75
N ALA A 168 -0.65 29.17 -12.12
CA ALA A 168 -1.90 28.68 -11.53
C ALA A 168 -2.79 27.94 -12.54
N GLU A 169 -2.86 28.43 -13.78
CA GLU A 169 -3.62 27.81 -14.86
C GLU A 169 -3.06 26.44 -15.30
N LYS A 170 -1.78 26.15 -15.03
CA LYS A 170 -1.12 24.89 -15.41
C LYS A 170 -1.06 23.87 -14.27
N GLN A 171 -1.37 24.25 -13.03
CA GLN A 171 -1.24 23.37 -11.87
C GLN A 171 -2.11 22.11 -12.01
N ALA A 172 -3.38 22.26 -12.39
CA ALA A 172 -4.30 21.13 -12.54
C ALA A 172 -3.85 20.17 -13.66
N SER A 173 -3.39 20.71 -14.79
CA SER A 173 -2.88 19.91 -15.91
C SER A 173 -1.57 19.20 -15.53
N TYR A 174 -0.67 19.88 -14.80
CA TYR A 174 0.56 19.28 -14.30
C TYR A 174 0.27 18.10 -13.36
N PHE A 175 -0.64 18.30 -12.42
CA PHE A 175 -1.09 17.23 -11.52
C PHE A 175 -1.71 16.07 -12.30
N GLY A 176 -2.63 16.34 -13.23
CA GLY A 176 -3.33 15.32 -14.02
C GLY A 176 -2.37 14.46 -14.83
N VAL A 177 -1.42 15.08 -15.56
CA VAL A 177 -0.41 14.35 -16.33
C VAL A 177 0.53 13.56 -15.41
N SER A 178 0.94 14.14 -14.27
CA SER A 178 1.74 13.43 -13.27
C SER A 178 1.01 12.21 -12.72
N LEU A 179 -0.30 12.32 -12.48
CA LEU A 179 -1.14 11.22 -12.01
C LEU A 179 -1.25 10.08 -13.05
N VAL A 180 -1.45 10.44 -14.32
CA VAL A 180 -1.46 9.43 -15.41
C VAL A 180 -0.11 8.71 -15.49
N CYS A 181 1.00 9.44 -15.47
CA CYS A 181 2.34 8.83 -15.44
C CYS A 181 2.55 7.97 -14.20
N ALA A 182 2.02 8.38 -13.04
CA ALA A 182 2.07 7.61 -11.80
C ALA A 182 1.32 6.27 -11.93
N ILE A 183 0.14 6.29 -12.53
CA ILE A 183 -0.64 5.07 -12.78
C ILE A 183 0.13 4.14 -13.72
N LEU A 184 0.67 4.65 -14.82
CA LEU A 184 1.47 3.83 -15.74
C LEU A 184 2.72 3.26 -15.06
N ALA A 185 3.44 4.06 -14.29
CA ALA A 185 4.60 3.60 -13.52
C ALA A 185 4.21 2.53 -12.48
N SER A 186 3.06 2.70 -11.81
CA SER A 186 2.56 1.71 -10.84
C SER A 186 2.13 0.40 -11.49
N LEU A 187 1.56 0.44 -12.70
CA LEU A 187 1.25 -0.77 -13.47
C LEU A 187 2.54 -1.53 -13.85
N VAL A 188 3.53 -0.83 -14.37
CA VAL A 188 4.85 -1.44 -14.69
C VAL A 188 5.47 -2.03 -13.42
N MET A 189 5.48 -1.27 -12.32
CA MET A 189 6.02 -1.74 -11.04
C MET A 189 5.23 -2.96 -10.51
N GLY A 190 3.91 -2.98 -10.73
CA GLY A 190 3.04 -4.11 -10.40
C GLY A 190 3.41 -5.38 -11.16
N VAL A 191 3.68 -5.27 -12.47
CA VAL A 191 4.13 -6.39 -13.31
C VAL A 191 5.49 -6.90 -12.83
N VAL A 192 6.45 -5.99 -12.58
CA VAL A 192 7.78 -6.35 -12.04
C VAL A 192 7.64 -7.06 -10.69
N THR A 193 6.82 -6.52 -9.80
CA THR A 193 6.56 -7.12 -8.48
C THR A 193 5.92 -8.50 -8.63
N ALA A 194 4.98 -8.68 -9.54
CA ALA A 194 4.33 -9.98 -9.80
C ALA A 194 5.32 -11.02 -10.32
N ALA A 195 6.23 -10.60 -11.22
CA ALA A 195 7.27 -11.48 -11.77
C ALA A 195 8.33 -11.90 -10.71
N LEU A 196 8.57 -11.04 -9.71
CA LEU A 196 9.55 -11.29 -8.65
C LEU A 196 8.93 -11.96 -7.40
N ARG A 197 7.61 -12.07 -7.34
CA ARG A 197 6.96 -12.74 -6.20
C ARG A 197 7.35 -14.21 -6.17
N PRO A 198 7.73 -14.75 -4.98
CA PRO A 198 7.78 -16.18 -4.81
C PRO A 198 6.40 -16.74 -5.14
N ALA A 199 6.36 -17.78 -5.97
CA ALA A 199 5.10 -18.47 -6.24
C ALA A 199 4.52 -18.91 -4.88
N PRO A 200 3.25 -18.58 -4.55
CA PRO A 200 2.65 -19.16 -3.37
C PRO A 200 2.74 -20.66 -3.52
N PRO A 201 3.03 -21.41 -2.43
CA PRO A 201 2.88 -22.87 -2.46
C PRO A 201 1.41 -23.14 -2.75
N MET A 202 1.08 -23.24 -4.05
CA MET A 202 -0.23 -23.74 -4.44
C MET A 202 -0.28 -25.19 -3.93
N PRO A 203 -1.30 -25.57 -3.16
CA PRO A 203 -1.59 -26.99 -3.01
C PRO A 203 -1.59 -27.54 -4.43
N ALA A 204 -0.77 -28.56 -4.70
CA ALA A 204 -0.71 -29.16 -6.02
C ALA A 204 -2.15 -29.32 -6.50
N ALA A 205 -2.45 -28.97 -7.76
CA ALA A 205 -3.80 -29.03 -8.29
C ALA A 205 -4.47 -30.39 -7.98
N ASP A 206 -3.64 -31.44 -7.90
CA ASP A 206 -4.00 -32.79 -7.42
C ASP A 206 -4.47 -32.84 -5.95
N ALA A 207 -3.89 -32.04 -5.05
CA ALA A 207 -4.30 -32.05 -3.64
C ALA A 207 -5.65 -31.35 -3.46
N SER A 208 -5.88 -30.25 -4.18
CA SER A 208 -7.17 -29.57 -4.17
C SER A 208 -8.25 -30.40 -4.86
N ALA A 209 -7.92 -31.06 -5.96
CA ALA A 209 -8.83 -31.99 -6.66
C ALA A 209 -9.16 -33.20 -5.78
N LYS A 210 -8.19 -33.80 -5.11
CA LYS A 210 -8.41 -34.89 -4.15
C LYS A 210 -9.27 -34.45 -2.96
N ALA A 211 -8.98 -33.30 -2.36
CA ALA A 211 -9.80 -32.79 -1.25
C ALA A 211 -11.26 -32.53 -1.65
N LEU A 212 -11.49 -31.97 -2.85
CA LEU A 212 -12.84 -31.82 -3.40
C LEU A 212 -13.52 -33.16 -3.68
N GLN A 213 -12.79 -34.11 -4.23
CA GLN A 213 -13.30 -35.47 -4.51
C GLN A 213 -13.67 -36.20 -3.23
N GLU A 214 -12.82 -36.14 -2.20
CA GLU A 214 -13.08 -36.73 -0.89
C GLU A 214 -14.28 -36.09 -0.19
N ALA A 215 -14.39 -34.75 -0.25
CA ALA A 215 -15.55 -34.02 0.29
C ALA A 215 -16.84 -34.41 -0.42
N PHE A 216 -16.81 -34.56 -1.75
CA PHE A 216 -17.95 -34.95 -2.54
C PHE A 216 -18.38 -36.40 -2.28
N ILE A 217 -17.43 -37.36 -2.15
CA ILE A 217 -17.71 -38.74 -1.81
C ILE A 217 -18.35 -38.81 -0.42
N LYS A 218 -17.79 -38.10 0.57
CA LYS A 218 -18.34 -38.06 1.94
C LYS A 218 -19.75 -37.47 1.99
N GLN A 219 -20.05 -36.51 1.14
CA GLN A 219 -21.39 -35.94 1.02
C GLN A 219 -22.39 -36.95 0.42
N ILE A 220 -22.01 -37.68 -0.64
CA ILE A 220 -22.84 -38.73 -1.25
C ILE A 220 -23.13 -39.86 -0.23
N GLU A 221 -22.12 -40.29 0.49
CA GLU A 221 -22.23 -41.34 1.50
C GLU A 221 -23.19 -40.94 2.62
N LYS A 222 -23.06 -39.69 3.12
CA LYS A 222 -23.97 -39.14 4.13
C LYS A 222 -25.41 -39.06 3.62
N THR A 223 -25.60 -38.65 2.38
CA THR A 223 -26.95 -38.55 1.75
C THR A 223 -27.55 -39.96 1.56
N GLY A 224 -26.74 -40.92 1.10
CA GLY A 224 -27.17 -42.32 0.93
C GLY A 224 -27.61 -42.97 2.25
N ASN A 225 -26.83 -42.76 3.30
CA ASN A 225 -27.17 -43.26 4.64
C ASN A 225 -28.45 -42.62 5.20
N THR A 226 -28.68 -41.33 4.90
CA THR A 226 -29.92 -40.65 5.31
C THR A 226 -31.13 -41.22 4.58
N ILE A 227 -31.01 -41.45 3.25
CA ILE A 227 -32.09 -42.04 2.42
C ILE A 227 -32.40 -43.46 2.91
N ASN A 228 -31.40 -44.31 3.14
CA ASN A 228 -31.59 -45.68 3.62
C ASN A 228 -32.32 -45.69 4.97
N LYS A 229 -31.93 -44.81 5.90
CA LYS A 229 -32.62 -44.68 7.19
C LYS A 229 -34.11 -44.29 7.04
N GLN A 230 -34.40 -43.36 6.15
CA GLN A 230 -35.78 -42.95 5.86
C GLN A 230 -36.62 -44.06 5.19
N LEU A 231 -35.99 -44.88 4.35
CA LEU A 231 -36.66 -46.03 3.72
C LEU A 231 -36.94 -47.14 4.77
N GLU A 232 -36.03 -47.40 5.69
CA GLU A 232 -36.23 -48.33 6.77
C GLU A 232 -37.35 -47.90 7.73
N GLU A 233 -37.42 -46.62 8.06
CA GLU A 233 -38.45 -46.04 8.92
C GLU A 233 -39.84 -46.10 8.21
N ALA A 234 -39.90 -45.81 6.90
CA ALA A 234 -41.14 -45.92 6.11
C ALA A 234 -41.59 -47.38 5.93
N GLY A 235 -40.67 -48.35 5.88
CA GLY A 235 -41.01 -49.79 5.77
C GLY A 235 -41.54 -50.40 7.08
N LYS A 236 -41.24 -49.79 8.24
CA LYS A 236 -41.73 -50.22 9.55
C LYS A 236 -43.11 -49.66 9.92
N SER A 237 -43.59 -48.70 9.17
CA SER A 237 -44.89 -48.03 9.38
C SER A 237 -46.06 -48.66 8.63
N LYS A 238 -45.83 -49.78 7.95
CA LYS A 238 -46.85 -50.64 7.29
C LYS A 238 -46.94 -51.97 8.07
#